data_9ac9a1450db96bc34456ab43947867ef
#
_entry.id   9ac9a1450db96bc34456ab43947867ef
#
_cell.length_a   1.000
_cell.length_b   1.000
_cell.length_c   1.000
_cell.angle_alpha   90.00
_cell.angle_beta   90.00
_cell.angle_gamma   90.00
#
_symmetry.space_group_name_H-M   'P 1'
#
loop_
_entity.id
_entity.type
_entity.pdbx_description
1 polymer ?
#
loop_
_entity_poly.entity_id
_entity_poly.type
_entity_poly.pdbx_seq_one_letter_code
_entity_poly.pdbx_strand_id
1 'polypeptide(L)'
;GAPPRRRAMNLPPLREVIARHGLSASKALGQNFLFDEQLLDRIAAIPGDLAGRDVLEIGPGPGGLTRALLRAGASVTAIEMDRRCLPALAELEDAFPGKLRVIEGDAIKIDPATLFAGAYDIVANLPYNVGTALFTGWLAGARGHENDWPPQWRSLTLMFQLEVAQRIVSEPGSGAYGRLAVLAQWRARARLAMKVHRSAFTPPPKVMSAIVHIEPSAMPQGV
;
A
#
# COMPACT_ATOMS: atom_id res chain seq x y z
N GLY A 1 -0.87 21.03 24.03
CA GLY A 1 -0.86 20.75 22.62
C GLY A 1 -2.21 20.21 22.15
N ALA A 2 -2.70 20.63 20.98
CA ALA A 2 -3.99 20.17 20.46
C ALA A 2 -3.98 18.64 20.27
N PRO A 3 -5.09 17.94 20.50
CA PRO A 3 -5.17 16.51 20.30
C PRO A 3 -4.90 16.14 18.84
N PRO A 4 -4.34 14.95 18.57
CA PRO A 4 -3.86 14.55 17.24
C PRO A 4 -4.91 14.68 16.12
N ARG A 5 -6.20 14.51 16.43
CA ARG A 5 -7.28 14.70 15.46
C ARG A 5 -7.40 16.15 14.94
N ARG A 6 -7.10 17.17 15.76
CA ARG A 6 -7.13 18.57 15.31
C ARG A 6 -5.96 18.94 14.41
N ARG A 7 -4.78 18.33 14.62
CA ARG A 7 -3.62 18.53 13.74
C ARG A 7 -3.82 17.94 12.36
N ALA A 8 -4.49 16.78 12.28
CA ALA A 8 -4.84 16.14 11.01
C ALA A 8 -5.80 16.97 10.15
N MET A 9 -6.63 17.83 10.77
CA MET A 9 -7.59 18.69 10.07
C MET A 9 -6.97 19.99 9.54
N ASN A 10 -5.74 20.32 9.92
CA ASN A 10 -5.05 21.55 9.55
C ASN A 10 -3.82 21.34 8.64
N LEU A 11 -3.70 20.17 8.01
CA LEU A 11 -2.65 19.95 7.04
C LEU A 11 -2.90 20.78 5.78
N PRO A 12 -1.85 21.37 5.17
CA PRO A 12 -2.00 22.03 3.89
C PRO A 12 -2.47 21.01 2.83
N PRO A 13 -3.27 21.45 1.84
CA PRO A 13 -3.68 20.58 0.74
C PRO A 13 -2.47 19.88 0.09
N LEU A 14 -2.63 18.62 -0.29
CA LEU A 14 -1.53 17.84 -0.87
C LEU A 14 -0.92 18.52 -2.12
N ARG A 15 -1.77 19.14 -2.96
CA ARG A 15 -1.33 19.91 -4.14
C ARG A 15 -0.38 21.05 -3.78
N GLU A 16 -0.65 21.74 -2.67
CA GLU A 16 0.20 22.81 -2.17
C GLU A 16 1.55 22.29 -1.69
N VAL A 17 1.56 21.16 -0.97
CA VAL A 17 2.80 20.51 -0.54
C VAL A 17 3.64 20.08 -1.74
N ILE A 18 3.03 19.48 -2.74
CA ILE A 18 3.70 19.07 -3.98
C ILE A 18 4.30 20.27 -4.70
N ALA A 19 3.53 21.37 -4.84
CA ALA A 19 4.01 22.59 -5.48
C ALA A 19 5.17 23.22 -4.71
N ARG A 20 5.07 23.32 -3.39
CA ARG A 20 6.08 23.90 -2.52
C ARG A 20 7.40 23.13 -2.54
N HIS A 21 7.35 21.80 -2.64
CA HIS A 21 8.52 20.93 -2.72
C HIS A 21 8.98 20.68 -4.16
N GLY A 22 8.31 21.24 -5.16
CA GLY A 22 8.67 21.05 -6.56
C GLY A 22 8.57 19.60 -7.03
N LEU A 23 7.63 18.83 -6.48
CA LEU A 23 7.48 17.41 -6.79
C LEU A 23 6.74 17.19 -8.10
N SER A 24 7.21 16.21 -8.86
CA SER A 24 6.52 15.71 -10.05
C SER A 24 6.64 14.19 -10.09
N ALA A 25 5.62 13.53 -10.64
CA ALA A 25 5.64 12.08 -10.81
C ALA A 25 6.75 11.68 -11.80
N SER A 26 7.53 10.66 -11.44
CA SER A 26 8.60 10.10 -12.27
C SER A 26 8.15 8.80 -12.93
N LYS A 27 8.22 8.75 -14.26
CA LYS A 27 7.96 7.51 -15.02
C LYS A 27 8.97 6.42 -14.70
N ALA A 28 10.24 6.78 -14.49
CA ALA A 28 11.29 5.82 -14.15
C ALA A 28 11.03 5.13 -12.80
N LEU A 29 10.34 5.80 -11.89
CA LEU A 29 9.94 5.25 -10.59
C LEU A 29 8.50 4.69 -10.58
N GLY A 30 7.82 4.68 -11.71
CA GLY A 30 6.45 4.17 -11.83
C GLY A 30 5.42 5.00 -11.07
N GLN A 31 5.66 6.30 -10.91
CA GLN A 31 4.83 7.17 -10.08
C GLN A 31 3.62 7.72 -10.84
N ASN A 32 2.46 7.67 -10.17
CA ASN A 32 1.23 8.36 -10.51
C ASN A 32 0.59 8.79 -9.19
N PHE A 33 0.42 10.09 -8.98
CA PHE A 33 -0.02 10.61 -7.69
C PHE A 33 -1.55 10.66 -7.61
N LEU A 34 -2.08 10.34 -6.45
CA LEU A 34 -3.49 10.47 -6.09
C LEU A 34 -3.68 11.69 -5.18
N PHE A 35 -4.61 12.58 -5.53
CA PHE A 35 -4.90 13.81 -4.78
C PHE A 35 -6.28 13.83 -4.12
N ASP A 36 -7.22 13.01 -4.59
CA ASP A 36 -8.57 12.97 -4.05
C ASP A 36 -8.60 12.37 -2.65
N GLU A 37 -8.77 13.22 -1.64
CA GLU A 37 -8.77 12.80 -0.23
C GLU A 37 -9.92 11.84 0.07
N GLN A 38 -11.09 12.02 -0.53
CA GLN A 38 -12.22 11.12 -0.31
C GLN A 38 -11.94 9.73 -0.86
N LEU A 39 -11.32 9.64 -2.03
CA LEU A 39 -10.89 8.38 -2.62
C LEU A 39 -9.84 7.70 -1.72
N LEU A 40 -8.85 8.45 -1.26
CA LEU A 40 -7.79 7.95 -0.39
C LEU A 40 -8.35 7.46 0.96
N ASP A 41 -9.32 8.16 1.54
CA ASP A 41 -9.99 7.71 2.76
C ASP A 41 -10.79 6.41 2.53
N ARG A 42 -11.45 6.26 1.38
CA ARG A 42 -12.13 5.00 1.02
C ARG A 42 -11.15 3.84 0.87
N ILE A 43 -9.98 4.09 0.30
CA ILE A 43 -8.91 3.08 0.20
C ILE A 43 -8.44 2.67 1.59
N ALA A 44 -8.17 3.64 2.47
CA ALA A 44 -7.74 3.38 3.84
C ALA A 44 -8.80 2.66 4.69
N ALA A 45 -10.07 2.68 4.29
CA ALA A 45 -11.16 1.98 4.96
C ALA A 45 -11.31 0.50 4.54
N ILE A 46 -10.73 0.08 3.42
CA ILE A 46 -10.85 -1.29 2.90
C ILE A 46 -10.35 -2.34 3.88
N PRO A 47 -9.19 -2.19 4.55
CA PRO A 47 -8.72 -3.19 5.51
C PRO A 47 -9.54 -3.27 6.82
N GLY A 48 -10.53 -2.43 7.00
CA GLY A 48 -11.32 -2.34 8.23
C GLY A 48 -10.80 -1.26 9.18
N ASP A 49 -11.05 -1.41 10.47
CA ASP A 49 -10.63 -0.45 11.49
C ASP A 49 -9.10 -0.52 11.71
N LEU A 50 -8.40 0.52 11.31
CA LEU A 50 -6.96 0.65 11.45
C LEU A 50 -6.52 1.36 12.74
N ALA A 51 -7.45 1.80 13.59
CA ALA A 51 -7.11 2.51 14.81
C ALA A 51 -6.18 1.67 15.71
N GLY A 52 -5.00 2.22 16.01
CA GLY A 52 -3.98 1.56 16.83
C GLY A 52 -3.25 0.40 16.13
N ARG A 53 -3.50 0.14 14.84
CA ARG A 53 -2.79 -0.92 14.10
C ARG A 53 -1.52 -0.41 13.44
N ASP A 54 -0.53 -1.28 13.37
CA ASP A 54 0.67 -1.06 12.58
C ASP A 54 0.38 -1.30 11.09
N VAL A 55 0.73 -0.34 10.26
CA VAL A 55 0.57 -0.39 8.80
C VAL A 55 1.89 -0.11 8.12
N LEU A 56 2.24 -0.94 7.17
CA LEU A 56 3.33 -0.70 6.24
C LEU A 56 2.78 -0.10 4.95
N GLU A 57 3.33 1.03 4.56
CA GLU A 57 3.08 1.64 3.25
C GLU A 57 4.32 1.60 2.38
N ILE A 58 4.18 1.14 1.13
CA ILE A 58 5.26 1.13 0.16
C ILE A 58 5.05 2.27 -0.82
N GLY A 59 6.07 3.11 -0.98
CA GLY A 59 6.05 4.21 -1.93
C GLY A 59 5.02 5.29 -1.58
N PRO A 60 5.10 5.91 -0.39
CA PRO A 60 4.13 6.94 0.01
C PRO A 60 4.12 8.15 -0.91
N GLY A 61 5.17 8.37 -1.69
CA GLY A 61 5.31 9.56 -2.52
C GLY A 61 5.21 10.83 -1.68
N PRO A 62 4.41 11.82 -2.10
CA PRO A 62 4.20 13.04 -1.31
C PRO A 62 3.28 12.84 -0.09
N GLY A 63 2.74 11.64 0.14
CA GLY A 63 2.03 11.29 1.36
C GLY A 63 0.50 11.33 1.29
N GLY A 64 -0.10 11.22 0.10
CA GLY A 64 -1.56 11.23 -0.04
C GLY A 64 -2.25 10.09 0.71
N LEU A 65 -1.90 8.85 0.41
CA LEU A 65 -2.43 7.69 1.13
C LEU A 65 -1.95 7.66 2.57
N THR A 66 -0.72 8.08 2.83
CA THR A 66 -0.16 8.19 4.19
C THR A 66 -1.05 9.03 5.10
N ARG A 67 -1.50 10.19 4.62
CA ARG A 67 -2.44 11.06 5.35
C ARG A 67 -3.73 10.35 5.71
N ALA A 68 -4.31 9.61 4.77
CA ALA A 68 -5.55 8.87 4.98
C ALA A 68 -5.38 7.76 6.03
N LEU A 69 -4.27 7.03 6.00
CA LEU A 69 -3.94 6.01 6.99
C LEU A 69 -3.75 6.61 8.39
N LEU A 70 -3.08 7.75 8.48
CA LEU A 70 -2.89 8.47 9.75
C LEU A 70 -4.22 9.01 10.29
N ARG A 71 -5.09 9.55 9.43
CA ARG A 71 -6.45 9.97 9.82
C ARG A 71 -7.30 8.80 10.34
N ALA A 72 -7.10 7.61 9.77
CA ALA A 72 -7.75 6.38 10.23
C ALA A 72 -7.21 5.86 11.58
N GLY A 73 -6.17 6.49 12.12
CA GLY A 73 -5.61 6.15 13.43
C GLY A 73 -4.50 5.10 13.39
N ALA A 74 -4.01 4.74 12.21
CA ALA A 74 -2.91 3.80 12.06
C ALA A 74 -1.57 4.38 12.54
N SER A 75 -0.69 3.50 13.00
CA SER A 75 0.74 3.77 13.12
C SER A 75 1.42 3.31 11.84
N VAL A 76 1.95 4.25 11.07
CA VAL A 76 2.44 3.99 9.71
C VAL A 76 3.96 3.93 9.69
N THR A 77 4.48 2.87 9.09
CA THR A 77 5.88 2.79 8.65
C THR A 77 5.87 2.81 7.12
N ALA A 78 6.52 3.79 6.53
CA ALA A 78 6.54 4.01 5.09
C ALA A 78 7.95 3.82 4.54
N ILE A 79 8.07 3.09 3.43
CA ILE A 79 9.34 2.91 2.72
C ILE A 79 9.29 3.70 1.42
N GLU A 80 10.20 4.67 1.26
CA GLU A 80 10.28 5.51 0.07
C GLU A 80 11.68 5.48 -0.53
N MET A 81 11.75 5.26 -1.81
CA MET A 81 13.00 5.23 -2.58
C MET A 81 13.32 6.60 -3.21
N ASP A 82 12.32 7.42 -3.46
CA ASP A 82 12.49 8.74 -4.07
C ASP A 82 12.81 9.80 -3.00
N ARG A 83 14.08 10.18 -2.95
CA ARG A 83 14.57 11.19 -2.00
C ARG A 83 13.87 12.53 -2.10
N ARG A 84 13.32 12.89 -3.26
CA ARG A 84 12.61 14.15 -3.47
C ARG A 84 11.36 14.24 -2.60
N CYS A 85 10.76 13.10 -2.23
CA CYS A 85 9.57 13.04 -1.39
C CYS A 85 9.87 13.14 0.11
N LEU A 86 11.10 12.88 0.55
CA LEU A 86 11.44 12.82 1.97
C LEU A 86 11.16 14.13 2.73
N PRO A 87 11.44 15.34 2.21
CA PRO A 87 11.09 16.57 2.90
C PRO A 87 9.59 16.74 3.15
N ALA A 88 8.73 16.37 2.19
CA ALA A 88 7.28 16.40 2.35
C ALA A 88 6.80 15.40 3.40
N LEU A 89 7.39 14.20 3.43
CA LEU A 89 7.09 13.18 4.42
C LEU A 89 7.57 13.56 5.81
N ALA A 90 8.70 14.26 5.94
CA ALA A 90 9.19 14.78 7.21
C ALA A 90 8.19 15.77 7.85
N GLU A 91 7.51 16.58 7.06
CA GLU A 91 6.43 17.45 7.55
C GLU A 91 5.27 16.64 8.14
N LEU A 92 4.94 15.49 7.54
CA LEU A 92 3.93 14.59 8.11
C LEU A 92 4.40 13.92 9.40
N GLU A 93 5.66 13.53 9.49
CA GLU A 93 6.22 13.00 10.74
C GLU A 93 6.11 14.02 11.87
N ASP A 94 6.39 15.28 11.60
CA ASP A 94 6.26 16.37 12.57
C ASP A 94 4.80 16.63 12.96
N ALA A 95 3.86 16.49 12.03
CA ALA A 95 2.43 16.67 12.28
C ALA A 95 1.82 15.50 13.08
N PHE A 96 2.37 14.30 12.96
CA PHE A 96 1.91 13.07 13.62
C PHE A 96 3.03 12.41 14.42
N PRO A 97 3.52 13.06 15.50
CA PRO A 97 4.66 12.55 16.27
C PRO A 97 4.40 11.13 16.80
N GLY A 98 5.34 10.22 16.55
CA GLY A 98 5.27 8.84 16.98
C GLY A 98 4.26 7.98 16.22
N LYS A 99 3.60 8.50 15.18
CA LYS A 99 2.61 7.79 14.35
C LYS A 99 3.08 7.50 12.94
N LEU A 100 4.09 8.17 12.48
CA LEU A 100 4.71 7.95 11.17
C LEU A 100 6.21 7.78 11.34
N ARG A 101 6.74 6.74 10.73
CA ARG A 101 8.17 6.49 10.55
C ARG A 101 8.45 6.31 9.07
N VAL A 102 9.32 7.13 8.52
CA VAL A 102 9.74 7.05 7.11
C VAL A 102 11.11 6.41 7.01
N ILE A 103 11.23 5.41 6.16
CA ILE A 103 12.48 4.72 5.85
C ILE A 103 12.82 5.00 4.40
N GLU A 104 13.99 5.58 4.16
CA GLU A 104 14.55 5.68 2.82
C GLU A 104 15.11 4.32 2.41
N GLY A 105 14.63 3.78 1.29
CA GLY A 105 15.13 2.50 0.81
C GLY A 105 14.30 1.87 -0.28
N ASP A 106 14.79 0.72 -0.73
CA ASP A 106 14.13 -0.14 -1.70
C ASP A 106 13.35 -1.23 -0.97
N ALA A 107 12.05 -1.22 -1.11
CA ALA A 107 11.16 -2.17 -0.43
C ALA A 107 11.45 -3.65 -0.78
N ILE A 108 11.96 -3.93 -1.98
CA ILE A 108 12.35 -5.30 -2.37
C ILE A 108 13.47 -5.85 -1.48
N LYS A 109 14.33 -4.99 -0.97
CA LYS A 109 15.48 -5.35 -0.14
C LYS A 109 15.18 -5.40 1.36
N ILE A 110 13.98 -5.02 1.77
CA ILE A 110 13.58 -4.92 3.17
C ILE A 110 12.55 -6.02 3.46
N ASP A 111 12.85 -6.88 4.43
CA ASP A 111 11.88 -7.83 4.96
C ASP A 111 10.92 -7.08 5.92
N PRO A 112 9.63 -6.98 5.60
CA PRO A 112 8.65 -6.28 6.44
C PRO A 112 8.59 -6.80 7.88
N ALA A 113 8.79 -8.09 8.08
CA ALA A 113 8.75 -8.72 9.41
C ALA A 113 9.81 -8.16 10.36
N THR A 114 10.91 -7.59 9.83
CA THR A 114 11.95 -6.95 10.65
C THR A 114 11.56 -5.57 11.19
N LEU A 115 10.49 -4.98 10.67
CA LEU A 115 10.04 -3.64 11.00
C LEU A 115 9.04 -3.59 12.15
N PHE A 116 8.42 -4.72 12.48
CA PHE A 116 7.31 -4.80 13.43
C PHE A 116 7.54 -5.92 14.44
N ALA A 117 7.19 -5.65 15.70
CA ALA A 117 7.23 -6.67 16.76
C ALA A 117 6.04 -7.63 16.68
N GLY A 118 4.91 -7.20 16.13
CA GLY A 118 3.66 -7.94 16.04
C GLY A 118 3.08 -7.93 14.63
N ALA A 119 1.80 -8.26 14.53
CA ALA A 119 1.07 -8.26 13.28
C ALA A 119 0.93 -6.85 12.69
N TYR A 120 0.91 -6.76 11.37
CA TYR A 120 0.76 -5.51 10.62
C TYR A 120 -0.11 -5.72 9.38
N ASP A 121 -0.63 -4.64 8.85
CA ASP A 121 -1.30 -4.60 7.55
C ASP A 121 -0.39 -3.90 6.55
N ILE A 122 -0.47 -4.28 5.28
CA ILE A 122 0.20 -3.56 4.18
C ILE A 122 -0.87 -2.86 3.36
N VAL A 123 -0.77 -1.54 3.22
CA VAL A 123 -1.65 -0.74 2.38
C VAL A 123 -0.77 0.10 1.45
N ALA A 124 -0.91 -0.07 0.16
CA ALA A 124 0.00 0.61 -0.77
C ALA A 124 -0.61 0.83 -2.16
N ASN A 125 -0.32 2.01 -2.71
CA ASN A 125 -0.37 2.24 -4.15
C ASN A 125 0.99 1.83 -4.73
N LEU A 126 1.11 0.56 -5.15
CA LEU A 126 2.39 -0.01 -5.56
C LEU A 126 2.91 0.61 -6.85
N PRO A 127 4.22 0.91 -6.93
CA PRO A 127 4.85 1.24 -8.20
C PRO A 127 4.66 0.09 -9.20
N TYR A 128 4.27 0.41 -10.44
CA TYR A 128 3.91 -0.60 -11.45
C TYR A 128 5.06 -1.56 -11.79
N ASN A 129 6.31 -1.09 -11.73
CA ASN A 129 7.49 -1.87 -12.08
C ASN A 129 7.90 -2.91 -11.03
N VAL A 130 7.46 -2.79 -9.78
CA VAL A 130 7.85 -3.68 -8.66
C VAL A 130 6.68 -4.33 -7.93
N GLY A 131 5.44 -3.93 -8.22
CA GLY A 131 4.26 -4.33 -7.47
C GLY A 131 4.05 -5.84 -7.45
N THR A 132 4.14 -6.51 -8.60
CA THR A 132 3.98 -7.97 -8.69
C THR A 132 5.09 -8.70 -7.94
N ALA A 133 6.34 -8.24 -8.04
CA ALA A 133 7.46 -8.86 -7.34
C ALA A 133 7.32 -8.75 -5.81
N LEU A 134 6.89 -7.59 -5.30
CA LEU A 134 6.60 -7.41 -3.88
C LEU A 134 5.47 -8.32 -3.41
N PHE A 135 4.36 -8.34 -4.14
CA PHE A 135 3.20 -9.17 -3.81
C PHE A 135 3.54 -10.66 -3.76
N THR A 136 4.21 -11.17 -4.80
CA THR A 136 4.61 -12.58 -4.84
C THR A 136 5.60 -12.91 -3.73
N GLY A 137 6.50 -12.00 -3.40
CA GLY A 137 7.43 -12.15 -2.28
C GLY A 137 6.71 -12.28 -0.93
N TRP A 138 5.69 -11.47 -0.68
CA TRP A 138 4.90 -11.56 0.56
C TRP A 138 4.07 -12.84 0.63
N LEU A 139 3.56 -13.34 -0.49
CA LEU A 139 2.85 -14.62 -0.54
C LEU A 139 3.80 -15.83 -0.34
N ALA A 140 5.03 -15.73 -0.80
CA ALA A 140 6.02 -16.79 -0.61
C ALA A 140 6.46 -16.98 0.86
N GLY A 141 6.26 -15.91 1.66
CA GLY A 141 6.69 -15.88 3.06
C GLY A 141 8.14 -15.42 3.22
N ALA A 142 8.52 -15.09 4.44
CA ALA A 142 9.87 -14.67 4.76
C ALA A 142 10.85 -15.78 4.38
N ARG A 143 11.84 -15.45 3.57
CA ARG A 143 12.93 -16.34 3.15
C ARG A 143 12.52 -17.60 2.36
N GLY A 144 11.29 -17.66 1.84
CA GLY A 144 10.85 -18.80 1.03
C GLY A 144 10.72 -20.13 1.80
N HIS A 145 10.63 -20.09 3.13
CA HIS A 145 10.40 -21.28 3.93
C HIS A 145 8.90 -21.59 4.01
N GLU A 146 8.52 -22.78 3.64
CA GLU A 146 7.12 -23.26 3.71
C GLU A 146 6.54 -23.20 5.15
N ASN A 147 7.41 -23.18 6.15
CA ASN A 147 7.04 -23.22 7.56
C ASN A 147 6.67 -21.83 8.16
N ASP A 148 6.79 -20.74 7.39
CA ASP A 148 6.50 -19.38 7.87
C ASP A 148 5.06 -18.96 7.58
N TRP A 149 4.14 -19.89 7.42
CA TRP A 149 2.73 -19.60 7.23
C TRP A 149 1.89 -20.02 8.45
N PRO A 150 0.91 -19.20 8.92
CA PRO A 150 0.47 -17.93 8.36
C PRO A 150 1.51 -16.82 8.54
N PRO A 151 1.51 -15.82 7.63
CA PRO A 151 2.45 -14.72 7.67
C PRO A 151 2.14 -13.78 8.84
N GLN A 152 3.08 -12.90 9.18
CA GLN A 152 2.88 -11.88 10.20
C GLN A 152 1.96 -10.73 9.73
N TRP A 153 1.82 -10.51 8.41
CA TRP A 153 0.86 -9.55 7.89
C TRP A 153 -0.58 -10.08 8.01
N ARG A 154 -1.50 -9.23 8.51
CA ARG A 154 -2.92 -9.56 8.65
C ARG A 154 -3.69 -9.44 7.36
N SER A 155 -3.40 -8.42 6.59
CA SER A 155 -4.01 -8.16 5.29
C SER A 155 -3.09 -7.37 4.39
N LEU A 156 -3.36 -7.47 3.09
CA LEU A 156 -2.75 -6.64 2.06
C LEU A 156 -3.89 -5.91 1.33
N THR A 157 -3.75 -4.59 1.19
CA THR A 157 -4.66 -3.75 0.40
C THR A 157 -3.81 -3.02 -0.62
N LEU A 158 -3.80 -3.53 -1.84
CA LEU A 158 -2.80 -3.18 -2.84
C LEU A 158 -3.46 -2.71 -4.13
N MET A 159 -2.93 -1.65 -4.71
CA MET A 159 -3.34 -1.18 -6.02
C MET A 159 -2.46 -1.79 -7.10
N PHE A 160 -3.12 -2.31 -8.14
CA PHE A 160 -2.51 -2.83 -9.36
C PHE A 160 -3.18 -2.22 -10.59
N GLN A 161 -2.54 -2.36 -11.75
CA GLN A 161 -3.27 -2.20 -13.01
C GLN A 161 -4.45 -3.17 -13.05
N LEU A 162 -5.57 -2.76 -13.62
CA LEU A 162 -6.82 -3.54 -13.60
C LEU A 162 -6.62 -4.98 -14.13
N GLU A 163 -5.87 -5.15 -15.21
CA GLU A 163 -5.60 -6.48 -15.77
C GLU A 163 -4.87 -7.39 -14.78
N VAL A 164 -3.90 -6.86 -14.05
CA VAL A 164 -3.16 -7.60 -13.02
C VAL A 164 -4.09 -7.95 -11.85
N ALA A 165 -4.90 -7.00 -11.39
CA ALA A 165 -5.88 -7.24 -10.33
C ALA A 165 -6.87 -8.33 -10.71
N GLN A 166 -7.38 -8.31 -11.95
CA GLN A 166 -8.29 -9.32 -12.47
C GLN A 166 -7.65 -10.71 -12.53
N ARG A 167 -6.37 -10.81 -12.88
CA ARG A 167 -5.62 -12.08 -12.85
C ARG A 167 -5.50 -12.63 -11.43
N ILE A 168 -5.23 -11.78 -10.44
CA ILE A 168 -5.09 -12.20 -9.03
C ILE A 168 -6.39 -12.84 -8.51
N VAL A 169 -7.55 -12.29 -8.87
CA VAL A 169 -8.87 -12.71 -8.35
C VAL A 169 -9.62 -13.64 -9.30
N SER A 170 -9.03 -14.01 -10.44
CA SER A 170 -9.72 -14.84 -11.45
C SER A 170 -10.04 -16.23 -10.94
N GLU A 171 -11.21 -16.74 -11.35
CA GLU A 171 -11.67 -18.08 -10.98
C GLU A 171 -11.01 -19.16 -11.83
N PRO A 172 -10.83 -20.39 -11.28
CA PRO A 172 -10.38 -21.54 -12.05
C PRO A 172 -11.24 -21.77 -13.30
N GLY A 173 -10.61 -22.00 -14.44
CA GLY A 173 -11.26 -22.21 -15.72
C GLY A 173 -11.56 -20.93 -16.51
N SER A 174 -11.36 -19.76 -15.95
CA SER A 174 -11.43 -18.51 -16.71
C SER A 174 -10.17 -18.26 -17.53
N GLY A 175 -10.30 -17.46 -18.60
CA GLY A 175 -9.14 -17.13 -19.46
C GLY A 175 -8.03 -16.32 -18.78
N ALA A 176 -8.35 -15.64 -17.67
CA ALA A 176 -7.41 -14.86 -16.90
C ALA A 176 -6.70 -15.67 -15.79
N TYR A 177 -7.18 -16.90 -15.52
CA TYR A 177 -6.62 -17.78 -14.50
C TYR A 177 -5.23 -18.32 -14.91
N GLY A 178 -4.24 -18.00 -14.11
CA GLY A 178 -2.88 -18.39 -14.37
C GLY A 178 -2.03 -18.46 -13.10
N ARG A 179 -0.72 -18.44 -13.26
CA ARG A 179 0.24 -18.60 -12.15
C ARG A 179 -0.02 -17.64 -10.99
N LEU A 180 -0.32 -16.38 -11.27
CA LEU A 180 -0.54 -15.38 -10.23
C LEU A 180 -1.80 -15.66 -9.40
N ALA A 181 -2.89 -16.09 -10.08
CA ALA A 181 -4.12 -16.49 -9.41
C ALA A 181 -3.90 -17.75 -8.54
N VAL A 182 -3.20 -18.73 -9.07
CA VAL A 182 -2.86 -19.97 -8.35
C VAL A 182 -2.10 -19.64 -7.07
N LEU A 183 -1.04 -18.84 -7.16
CA LEU A 183 -0.23 -18.48 -6.00
C LEU A 183 -1.05 -17.71 -4.97
N ALA A 184 -1.81 -16.71 -5.40
CA ALA A 184 -2.62 -15.88 -4.50
C ALA A 184 -3.69 -16.70 -3.78
N GLN A 185 -4.42 -17.55 -4.52
CA GLN A 185 -5.57 -18.29 -3.98
C GLN A 185 -5.16 -19.54 -3.21
N TRP A 186 -3.96 -20.05 -3.44
CA TRP A 186 -3.43 -21.16 -2.64
C TRP A 186 -3.14 -20.75 -1.20
N ARG A 187 -2.64 -19.53 -1.00
CA ARG A 187 -2.22 -19.07 0.33
C ARG A 187 -3.15 -18.03 0.95
N ALA A 188 -4.03 -17.43 0.15
CA ALA A 188 -4.82 -16.31 0.59
C ALA A 188 -6.22 -16.31 -0.03
N ARG A 189 -7.07 -15.44 0.52
CA ARG A 189 -8.33 -15.03 -0.08
C ARG A 189 -8.14 -13.64 -0.65
N ALA A 190 -8.35 -13.49 -1.95
CA ALA A 190 -8.21 -12.23 -2.65
C ALA A 190 -9.55 -11.79 -3.24
N ARG A 191 -9.90 -10.52 -3.07
CA ARG A 191 -11.06 -9.90 -3.71
C ARG A 191 -10.69 -8.57 -4.36
N LEU A 192 -11.33 -8.26 -5.48
CA LEU A 192 -11.26 -6.93 -6.07
C LEU A 192 -12.18 -6.02 -5.26
N ALA A 193 -11.59 -5.12 -4.46
CA ALA A 193 -12.33 -4.28 -3.53
C ALA A 193 -12.87 -3.00 -4.18
N MET A 194 -12.14 -2.44 -5.15
CA MET A 194 -12.48 -1.17 -5.77
C MET A 194 -11.76 -1.02 -7.12
N LYS A 195 -12.46 -0.52 -8.13
CA LYS A 195 -11.84 -0.02 -9.36
C LYS A 195 -11.52 1.46 -9.19
N VAL A 196 -10.38 1.89 -9.72
CA VAL A 196 -9.94 3.29 -9.69
C VAL A 196 -9.74 3.78 -11.11
N HIS A 197 -10.54 4.79 -11.51
CA HIS A 197 -10.43 5.36 -12.85
C HIS A 197 -9.08 6.05 -13.05
N ARG A 198 -8.51 5.92 -14.24
CA ARG A 198 -7.22 6.54 -14.59
C ARG A 198 -7.19 8.06 -14.36
N SER A 199 -8.33 8.75 -14.49
CA SER A 199 -8.44 10.19 -14.27
C SER A 199 -8.22 10.62 -12.81
N ALA A 200 -8.26 9.68 -11.85
CA ALA A 200 -7.96 9.97 -10.45
C ALA A 200 -6.47 10.27 -10.20
N PHE A 201 -5.61 9.89 -11.12
CA PHE A 201 -4.16 10.05 -11.00
C PHE A 201 -3.65 11.27 -11.76
N THR A 202 -2.56 11.84 -11.24
CA THR A 202 -1.80 12.91 -11.91
C THR A 202 -0.34 12.49 -12.04
N PRO A 203 0.19 12.31 -13.25
CA PRO A 203 -0.54 12.25 -14.52
C PRO A 203 -1.41 10.98 -14.60
N PRO A 204 -2.47 10.97 -15.46
CA PRO A 204 -3.25 9.76 -15.66
C PRO A 204 -2.41 8.64 -16.26
N PRO A 205 -2.46 7.40 -15.72
CA PRO A 205 -1.87 6.25 -16.37
C PRO A 205 -2.64 5.87 -17.64
N LYS A 206 -2.07 5.00 -18.47
CA LYS A 206 -2.71 4.57 -19.72
C LYS A 206 -3.93 3.67 -19.50
N VAL A 207 -3.96 2.95 -18.37
CA VAL A 207 -4.96 1.95 -18.05
C VAL A 207 -5.63 2.23 -16.71
N MET A 208 -6.78 1.63 -16.50
CA MET A 208 -7.48 1.62 -15.22
C MET A 208 -6.66 0.88 -14.16
N SER A 209 -6.91 1.22 -12.91
CA SER A 209 -6.36 0.52 -11.74
C SER A 209 -7.47 -0.12 -10.92
N ALA A 210 -7.09 -1.03 -10.05
CA ALA A 210 -7.98 -1.61 -9.06
C ALA A 210 -7.25 -1.94 -7.78
N ILE A 211 -7.99 -1.96 -6.68
CA ILE A 211 -7.48 -2.35 -5.38
C ILE A 211 -7.93 -3.76 -5.09
N VAL A 212 -6.97 -4.61 -4.77
CA VAL A 212 -7.18 -5.98 -4.31
C VAL A 212 -6.95 -6.03 -2.81
N HIS A 213 -7.89 -6.61 -2.08
CA HIS A 213 -7.76 -6.89 -0.66
C HIS A 213 -7.51 -8.38 -0.47
N ILE A 214 -6.48 -8.71 0.30
CA ILE A 214 -5.96 -10.06 0.46
C ILE A 214 -5.82 -10.35 1.94
N GLU A 215 -6.36 -11.49 2.37
CA GLU A 215 -6.20 -12.03 3.71
C GLU A 215 -5.56 -13.41 3.65
N PRO A 216 -4.63 -13.75 4.57
CA PRO A 216 -4.02 -15.07 4.58
C PRO A 216 -5.07 -16.13 4.90
N SER A 217 -5.06 -17.22 4.18
CA SER A 217 -5.82 -18.41 4.52
C SER A 217 -5.10 -19.19 5.61
N ALA A 218 -5.86 -19.97 6.39
CA ALA A 218 -5.27 -21.05 7.17
C ALA A 218 -4.48 -21.97 6.24
N MET A 219 -3.44 -22.65 6.77
CA MET A 219 -2.60 -23.59 5.98
C MET A 219 -3.46 -24.39 5.01
N PRO A 220 -3.06 -24.53 3.74
CA PRO A 220 -3.73 -25.44 2.83
C PRO A 220 -3.80 -26.82 3.49
N GLN A 221 -5.00 -27.33 3.67
CA GLN A 221 -5.15 -28.71 4.14
C GLN A 221 -4.61 -29.61 3.05
N GLY A 222 -3.58 -30.34 3.37
CA GLY A 222 -2.83 -31.33 2.64
C GLY A 222 -3.08 -31.50 1.13
N VAL A 223 -2.05 -31.35 0.38
CA VAL A 223 -1.89 -32.11 -0.86
C VAL A 223 -1.26 -33.45 -0.48
#